data_56d2a2e94c6993ff4892e15ebafac6a7
#
_entry.id   56d2a2e94c6993ff4892e15ebafac6a7
#
_cell.length_a   1.000
_cell.length_b   1.000
_cell.length_c   1.000
_cell.angle_alpha   90.00
_cell.angle_beta   90.00
_cell.angle_gamma   90.00
#
_symmetry.space_group_name_H-M   'P 1'
#
loop_
_entity.id
_entity.type
_entity.pdbx_description
1 polymer ?
#
loop_
_entity_poly.entity_id
_entity_poly.type
_entity_poly.pdbx_seq_one_letter_code
_entity_poly.pdbx_strand_id
1 'polypeptide(L)'
;TTMSPEDVIEEIKKSGLRGRGGGGFPTGMKWQFAKASVSDKKYVICNADEGDPGAFMDRSVLEGDPHKILEGMAVCGYAIGADEGYIYVRAEYPLAIKRLRIAIEQAEAMGLLGENIFGSGFSFKLHIKEGAGAFVCGEETALMASIEGKRGMPRPRPPFPAVAGLWGKPTNINNVETFGNVAAIITNGADWYAGFGTEKSKGTKVFALTGKINNTGLAEVPMGITMREIIYDIGGGINGGKKFKAVQIGGPSGGCLPESMLDLSIDYDSLTAAGAMMGSGGLVVMDEDTCMVDVCLLYTSDAADDL
;
A
#
# COMPACT_ATOMS: atom_id res chain seq x y z
N THR A 1 20.70 -11.52 6.16
CA THR A 1 20.16 -12.02 7.41
C THR A 1 20.67 -13.42 7.69
N THR A 2 20.70 -13.85 8.94
CA THR A 2 20.92 -15.25 9.33
C THR A 2 19.63 -16.07 9.34
N MET A 3 18.49 -15.42 9.00
CA MET A 3 17.16 -16.03 9.00
C MET A 3 16.94 -16.85 7.73
N SER A 4 16.31 -18.01 7.86
CA SER A 4 15.81 -18.78 6.72
C SER A 4 14.61 -18.07 6.05
N PRO A 5 14.27 -18.40 4.81
CA PRO A 5 13.07 -17.89 4.16
C PRO A 5 11.78 -18.11 4.97
N GLU A 6 11.70 -19.25 5.62
CA GLU A 6 10.57 -19.63 6.49
C GLU A 6 10.52 -18.75 7.75
N ASP A 7 11.67 -18.50 8.40
CA ASP A 7 11.75 -17.62 9.57
C ASP A 7 11.34 -16.18 9.22
N VAL A 8 11.72 -15.68 8.05
CA VAL A 8 11.30 -14.34 7.58
C VAL A 8 9.77 -14.28 7.44
N ILE A 9 9.14 -15.31 6.85
CA ILE A 9 7.67 -15.36 6.73
C ILE A 9 7.02 -15.40 8.11
N GLU A 10 7.53 -16.22 9.04
CA GLU A 10 6.98 -16.32 10.39
C GLU A 10 7.14 -14.99 11.16
N GLU A 11 8.27 -14.30 11.00
CA GLU A 11 8.48 -12.98 11.61
C GLU A 11 7.46 -11.94 11.10
N ILE A 12 7.22 -11.91 9.79
CA ILE A 12 6.19 -11.03 9.20
C ILE A 12 4.78 -11.45 9.65
N LYS A 13 4.48 -12.74 9.81
CA LYS A 13 3.20 -13.21 10.36
C LYS A 13 3.03 -12.78 11.81
N LYS A 14 4.04 -13.01 12.64
CA LYS A 14 4.06 -12.66 14.07
C LYS A 14 3.91 -11.15 14.28
N SER A 15 4.47 -10.32 13.41
CA SER A 15 4.31 -8.86 13.47
C SER A 15 2.86 -8.40 13.34
N GLY A 16 2.00 -9.21 12.72
CA GLY A 16 0.63 -8.85 12.44
C GLY A 16 0.49 -7.79 11.33
N LEU A 17 1.53 -7.57 10.52
CA LEU A 17 1.48 -6.64 9.40
C LEU A 17 0.36 -7.02 8.42
N ARG A 18 -0.61 -6.14 8.27
CA ARG A 18 -1.67 -6.23 7.25
C ARG A 18 -1.35 -5.31 6.08
N GLY A 19 -1.78 -5.67 4.89
CA GLY A 19 -1.57 -4.87 3.67
C GLY A 19 -2.10 -3.44 3.82
N ARG A 20 -1.29 -2.46 3.40
CA ARG A 20 -1.58 -1.02 3.53
C ARG A 20 -2.26 -0.39 2.31
N GLY A 21 -2.47 -1.20 1.26
CA GLY A 21 -3.15 -0.74 0.03
C GLY A 21 -4.69 -0.74 0.06
N GLY A 22 -5.31 -1.03 1.22
CA GLY A 22 -6.76 -0.89 1.41
C GLY A 22 -7.46 -2.11 2.00
N GLY A 23 -7.26 -3.30 1.47
CA GLY A 23 -7.97 -4.52 1.90
C GLY A 23 -7.49 -5.14 3.21
N GLY A 24 -6.34 -4.73 3.73
CA GLY A 24 -5.84 -5.18 5.02
C GLY A 24 -5.60 -6.69 5.16
N PHE A 25 -5.34 -7.41 4.08
CA PHE A 25 -5.06 -8.84 4.16
C PHE A 25 -3.71 -9.10 4.87
N PRO A 26 -3.58 -10.12 5.73
CA PRO A 26 -2.34 -10.42 6.45
C PRO A 26 -1.17 -10.69 5.50
N THR A 27 -0.13 -9.86 5.57
CA THR A 27 1.00 -9.88 4.62
C THR A 27 1.77 -11.19 4.67
N GLY A 28 2.10 -11.68 5.87
CA GLY A 28 2.84 -12.94 6.03
C GLY A 28 2.08 -14.15 5.50
N MET A 29 0.74 -14.18 5.60
CA MET A 29 -0.06 -15.25 5.00
C MET A 29 -0.02 -15.20 3.46
N LYS A 30 -0.06 -13.99 2.88
CA LYS A 30 0.07 -13.81 1.43
C LYS A 30 1.41 -14.35 0.92
N TRP A 31 2.50 -14.07 1.66
CA TRP A 31 3.83 -14.60 1.36
C TRP A 31 3.88 -16.11 1.50
N GLN A 32 3.27 -16.67 2.55
CA GLN A 32 3.21 -18.12 2.75
C GLN A 32 2.51 -18.83 1.60
N PHE A 33 1.40 -18.29 1.09
CA PHE A 33 0.70 -18.88 -0.06
C PHE A 33 1.57 -18.84 -1.33
N ALA A 34 2.25 -17.74 -1.59
CA ALA A 34 3.17 -17.64 -2.73
C ALA A 34 4.38 -18.59 -2.58
N LYS A 35 4.91 -18.74 -1.36
CA LYS A 35 6.00 -19.69 -1.04
C LYS A 35 5.56 -21.13 -1.29
N ALA A 36 4.36 -21.50 -0.84
CA ALA A 36 3.83 -22.86 -0.96
C ALA A 36 3.51 -23.28 -2.41
N SER A 37 3.26 -22.32 -3.29
CA SER A 37 2.99 -22.62 -4.70
C SER A 37 4.24 -23.10 -5.41
N VAL A 38 4.18 -24.34 -5.95
CA VAL A 38 5.29 -24.97 -6.68
C VAL A 38 5.36 -24.38 -8.09
N SER A 39 6.50 -23.79 -8.45
CA SER A 39 6.75 -23.24 -9.77
C SER A 39 8.27 -23.06 -10.00
N ASP A 40 8.67 -23.09 -11.26
CA ASP A 40 10.02 -22.78 -11.74
C ASP A 40 10.35 -21.28 -11.63
N LYS A 41 9.34 -20.41 -11.61
CA LYS A 41 9.47 -18.96 -11.53
C LYS A 41 8.40 -18.39 -10.62
N LYS A 42 8.76 -17.35 -9.85
CA LYS A 42 7.85 -16.56 -9.03
C LYS A 42 8.16 -15.09 -9.18
N TYR A 43 7.18 -14.22 -8.92
CA TYR A 43 7.32 -12.79 -9.05
C TYR A 43 6.92 -12.04 -7.79
N VAL A 44 7.58 -10.89 -7.57
CA VAL A 44 7.17 -9.90 -6.57
C VAL A 44 6.73 -8.63 -7.30
N ILE A 45 5.58 -8.08 -6.91
CA ILE A 45 5.12 -6.81 -7.46
C ILE A 45 4.90 -5.81 -6.32
N CYS A 46 5.50 -4.64 -6.45
CA CYS A 46 5.16 -3.46 -5.68
C CYS A 46 4.07 -2.69 -6.42
N ASN A 47 2.89 -2.63 -5.82
CA ASN A 47 1.80 -1.80 -6.31
C ASN A 47 2.02 -0.37 -5.82
N ALA A 48 2.46 0.48 -6.74
CA ALA A 48 2.65 1.91 -6.56
C ALA A 48 1.68 2.72 -7.46
N ASP A 49 0.54 2.11 -7.81
CA ASP A 49 -0.57 2.77 -8.50
C ASP A 49 -1.49 3.42 -7.46
N GLU A 50 -1.05 4.55 -6.92
CA GLU A 50 -1.75 5.33 -5.90
C GLU A 50 -2.81 6.21 -6.58
N GLY A 51 -3.99 5.64 -6.79
CA GLY A 51 -5.09 6.28 -7.51
C GLY A 51 -6.13 6.99 -6.63
N ASP A 52 -6.11 6.79 -5.31
CA ASP A 52 -7.07 7.42 -4.40
C ASP A 52 -6.94 8.94 -4.42
N PRO A 53 -8.04 9.70 -4.64
CA PRO A 53 -8.01 11.16 -4.59
C PRO A 53 -7.49 11.68 -3.25
N GLY A 54 -6.51 12.58 -3.32
CA GLY A 54 -5.86 13.15 -2.14
C GLY A 54 -4.77 12.28 -1.49
N ALA A 55 -4.61 11.02 -1.88
CA ALA A 55 -3.55 10.15 -1.38
C ALA A 55 -2.21 10.44 -2.10
N PHE A 56 -1.13 10.56 -1.32
CA PHE A 56 0.24 10.77 -1.82
C PHE A 56 1.33 10.19 -0.90
N MET A 57 0.96 9.27 0.00
CA MET A 57 1.90 8.65 0.93
C MET A 57 2.88 7.73 0.21
N ASP A 58 2.43 6.92 -0.73
CA ASP A 58 3.28 6.01 -1.50
C ASP A 58 4.28 6.79 -2.36
N ARG A 59 3.79 7.82 -3.05
CA ARG A 59 4.63 8.78 -3.77
C ARG A 59 5.71 9.37 -2.89
N SER A 60 5.35 9.82 -1.68
CA SER A 60 6.30 10.46 -0.77
C SER A 60 7.42 9.52 -0.32
N VAL A 61 7.11 8.24 -0.08
CA VAL A 61 8.14 7.23 0.25
C VAL A 61 9.03 6.95 -0.95
N LEU A 62 8.46 6.77 -2.14
CA LEU A 62 9.24 6.53 -3.36
C LEU A 62 10.15 7.70 -3.74
N GLU A 63 9.72 8.92 -3.43
CA GLU A 63 10.53 10.13 -3.63
C GLU A 63 11.52 10.37 -2.50
N GLY A 64 11.20 10.03 -1.25
CA GLY A 64 12.01 10.30 -0.06
C GLY A 64 13.04 9.22 0.24
N ASP A 65 12.62 7.97 0.23
CA ASP A 65 13.44 6.80 0.58
C ASP A 65 13.07 5.58 -0.28
N PRO A 66 13.41 5.58 -1.58
CA PRO A 66 13.15 4.44 -2.46
C PRO A 66 13.89 3.17 -2.04
N HIS A 67 15.06 3.28 -1.42
CA HIS A 67 15.84 2.12 -0.99
C HIS A 67 15.09 1.25 0.02
N LYS A 68 14.31 1.85 0.91
CA LYS A 68 13.47 1.14 1.87
C LYS A 68 12.48 0.18 1.18
N ILE A 69 11.96 0.58 0.03
CA ILE A 69 11.04 -0.25 -0.76
C ILE A 69 11.79 -1.36 -1.48
N LEU A 70 12.95 -1.05 -2.07
CA LEU A 70 13.79 -2.06 -2.72
C LEU A 70 14.21 -3.16 -1.74
N GLU A 71 14.59 -2.78 -0.52
CA GLU A 71 14.93 -3.71 0.55
C GLU A 71 13.73 -4.59 0.93
N GLY A 72 12.56 -3.99 1.17
CA GLY A 72 11.34 -4.74 1.48
C GLY A 72 10.95 -5.74 0.37
N MET A 73 11.13 -5.36 -0.90
CA MET A 73 10.88 -6.24 -2.04
C MET A 73 11.90 -7.37 -2.12
N ALA A 74 13.19 -7.09 -1.88
CA ALA A 74 14.25 -8.10 -1.89
C ALA A 74 14.06 -9.13 -0.76
N VAL A 75 13.68 -8.67 0.45
CA VAL A 75 13.33 -9.55 1.57
C VAL A 75 12.13 -10.45 1.21
N CYS A 76 11.10 -9.89 0.58
CA CYS A 76 9.96 -10.67 0.10
C CYS A 76 10.38 -11.70 -0.96
N GLY A 77 11.19 -11.28 -1.95
CA GLY A 77 11.74 -12.16 -2.98
C GLY A 77 12.49 -13.35 -2.39
N TYR A 78 13.40 -13.09 -1.45
CA TYR A 78 14.10 -14.12 -0.70
C TYR A 78 13.14 -15.07 0.03
N ALA A 79 12.17 -14.53 0.74
CA ALA A 79 11.23 -15.31 1.55
C ALA A 79 10.36 -16.26 0.71
N ILE A 80 9.84 -15.81 -0.44
CA ILE A 80 8.96 -16.63 -1.29
C ILE A 80 9.71 -17.45 -2.35
N GLY A 81 11.01 -17.17 -2.57
CA GLY A 81 11.83 -17.78 -3.61
C GLY A 81 11.58 -17.19 -5.00
N ALA A 82 11.38 -15.88 -5.08
CA ALA A 82 11.30 -15.13 -6.34
C ALA A 82 12.65 -14.45 -6.63
N ASP A 83 13.05 -14.45 -7.89
CA ASP A 83 14.29 -13.85 -8.38
C ASP A 83 14.06 -12.58 -9.21
N GLU A 84 12.78 -12.17 -9.36
CA GLU A 84 12.41 -11.03 -10.18
C GLU A 84 11.21 -10.29 -9.60
N GLY A 85 11.27 -8.95 -9.67
CA GLY A 85 10.20 -8.09 -9.20
C GLY A 85 9.91 -6.91 -10.12
N TYR A 86 8.70 -6.36 -9.98
CA TYR A 86 8.21 -5.21 -10.72
C TYR A 86 7.68 -4.14 -9.78
N ILE A 87 8.08 -2.90 -10.00
CA ILE A 87 7.48 -1.74 -9.36
C ILE A 87 6.55 -1.11 -10.39
N TYR A 88 5.25 -1.25 -10.18
CA TYR A 88 4.24 -0.65 -11.03
C TYR A 88 3.88 0.73 -10.47
N VAL A 89 4.36 1.78 -11.12
CA VAL A 89 4.27 3.17 -10.67
C VAL A 89 3.54 4.02 -11.71
N ARG A 90 2.77 4.99 -11.24
CA ARG A 90 2.06 5.92 -12.12
C ARG A 90 3.04 6.80 -12.90
N ALA A 91 2.78 7.00 -14.20
CA ALA A 91 3.59 7.91 -15.05
C ALA A 91 3.52 9.37 -14.57
N GLU A 92 2.47 9.74 -13.81
CA GLU A 92 2.30 11.06 -13.20
C GLU A 92 3.25 11.31 -12.01
N TYR A 93 4.06 10.32 -11.62
CA TYR A 93 5.08 10.46 -10.58
C TYR A 93 6.52 10.47 -11.15
N PRO A 94 6.87 11.44 -12.04
CA PRO A 94 8.15 11.44 -12.75
C PRO A 94 9.37 11.52 -11.82
N LEU A 95 9.24 12.20 -10.67
CA LEU A 95 10.31 12.28 -9.69
C LEU A 95 10.52 10.95 -8.97
N ALA A 96 9.45 10.25 -8.59
CA ALA A 96 9.52 8.93 -7.99
C ALA A 96 10.18 7.94 -8.96
N ILE A 97 9.77 7.93 -10.23
CA ILE A 97 10.35 7.07 -11.27
C ILE A 97 11.87 7.34 -11.42
N LYS A 98 12.25 8.62 -11.50
CA LYS A 98 13.66 9.02 -11.59
C LYS A 98 14.46 8.52 -10.39
N ARG A 99 13.95 8.71 -9.17
CA ARG A 99 14.63 8.30 -7.94
C ARG A 99 14.70 6.77 -7.81
N LEU A 100 13.66 6.05 -8.18
CA LEU A 100 13.66 4.59 -8.23
C LEU A 100 14.73 4.05 -9.18
N ARG A 101 14.88 4.63 -10.39
CA ARG A 101 15.94 4.22 -11.32
C ARG A 101 17.32 4.40 -10.72
N ILE A 102 17.58 5.57 -10.13
CA ILE A 102 18.86 5.85 -9.45
C ILE A 102 19.08 4.87 -8.29
N ALA A 103 18.07 4.61 -7.49
CA ALA A 103 18.18 3.69 -6.35
C ALA A 103 18.45 2.25 -6.77
N ILE A 104 17.81 1.77 -7.84
CA ILE A 104 18.08 0.44 -8.40
C ILE A 104 19.52 0.35 -8.89
N GLU A 105 19.97 1.32 -9.71
CA GLU A 105 21.36 1.38 -10.20
C GLU A 105 22.39 1.38 -9.06
N GLN A 106 22.15 2.17 -8.01
CA GLN A 106 23.00 2.22 -6.82
C GLN A 106 23.01 0.89 -6.07
N ALA A 107 21.86 0.28 -5.87
CA ALA A 107 21.73 -1.00 -5.18
C ALA A 107 22.42 -2.15 -5.97
N GLU A 108 22.30 -2.16 -7.28
CA GLU A 108 23.00 -3.11 -8.16
C GLU A 108 24.52 -2.89 -8.11
N ALA A 109 24.99 -1.64 -8.20
CA ALA A 109 26.41 -1.31 -8.11
C ALA A 109 27.05 -1.71 -6.77
N MET A 110 26.25 -1.71 -5.69
CA MET A 110 26.68 -2.14 -4.34
C MET A 110 26.51 -3.66 -4.10
N GLY A 111 25.98 -4.42 -5.05
CA GLY A 111 25.70 -5.84 -4.89
C GLY A 111 24.54 -6.15 -3.93
N LEU A 112 23.65 -5.19 -3.72
CA LEU A 112 22.43 -5.34 -2.90
C LEU A 112 21.24 -5.82 -3.71
N LEU A 113 21.31 -5.70 -5.04
CA LEU A 113 20.39 -6.23 -6.04
C LEU A 113 21.19 -6.90 -7.16
N GLY A 114 20.50 -7.64 -8.03
CA GLY A 114 21.10 -8.35 -9.16
C GLY A 114 21.47 -9.79 -8.82
N GLU A 115 22.64 -10.24 -9.26
CA GLU A 115 23.06 -11.64 -9.13
C GLU A 115 23.86 -11.88 -7.85
N ASN A 116 23.61 -13.04 -7.23
CA ASN A 116 24.39 -13.54 -6.08
C ASN A 116 24.61 -12.52 -4.97
N ILE A 117 23.54 -11.90 -4.50
CA ILE A 117 23.53 -10.86 -3.46
C ILE A 117 24.29 -11.35 -2.23
N PHE A 118 25.33 -10.60 -1.79
CA PHE A 118 26.21 -10.94 -0.67
C PHE A 118 26.89 -12.33 -0.78
N GLY A 119 27.01 -12.91 -1.97
CA GLY A 119 27.56 -14.26 -2.14
C GLY A 119 26.66 -15.37 -1.60
N SER A 120 25.38 -15.10 -1.36
CA SER A 120 24.43 -16.03 -0.74
C SER A 120 23.79 -17.04 -1.70
N GLY A 121 24.02 -16.90 -3.00
CA GLY A 121 23.32 -17.64 -4.05
C GLY A 121 21.93 -17.08 -4.37
N PHE A 122 21.44 -16.12 -3.61
CA PHE A 122 20.18 -15.42 -3.91
C PHE A 122 20.42 -14.31 -4.94
N SER A 123 19.56 -14.26 -5.94
CA SER A 123 19.55 -13.21 -6.97
C SER A 123 18.19 -12.57 -7.03
N PHE A 124 18.14 -11.26 -7.21
CA PHE A 124 16.87 -10.55 -7.32
C PHE A 124 17.00 -9.33 -8.24
N LYS A 125 16.25 -9.34 -9.32
CA LYS A 125 16.20 -8.27 -10.31
C LYS A 125 14.93 -7.45 -10.16
N LEU A 126 15.04 -6.11 -10.26
CA LEU A 126 13.90 -5.21 -10.21
C LEU A 126 13.72 -4.44 -11.52
N HIS A 127 12.45 -4.34 -11.93
CA HIS A 127 12.03 -3.59 -13.11
C HIS A 127 10.99 -2.54 -12.73
N ILE A 128 11.05 -1.38 -13.39
CA ILE A 128 10.01 -0.36 -13.27
C ILE A 128 9.07 -0.50 -14.45
N LYS A 129 7.76 -0.53 -14.16
CA LYS A 129 6.69 -0.48 -15.14
C LYS A 129 5.84 0.76 -14.87
N GLU A 130 5.76 1.64 -15.86
CA GLU A 130 4.99 2.88 -15.77
C GLU A 130 3.54 2.61 -16.21
N GLY A 131 2.60 2.94 -15.31
CA GLY A 131 1.17 2.86 -15.58
C GLY A 131 0.64 4.15 -16.17
N ALA A 132 -0.41 4.08 -16.99
CA ALA A 132 -1.03 5.23 -17.63
C ALA A 132 -2.04 5.99 -16.73
N GLY A 133 -2.07 5.73 -15.41
CA GLY A 133 -2.86 6.48 -14.45
C GLY A 133 -4.31 6.01 -14.26
N ALA A 134 -4.72 4.92 -14.90
CA ALA A 134 -6.07 4.39 -14.72
C ALA A 134 -6.24 3.80 -13.31
N PHE A 135 -7.21 4.30 -12.53
CA PHE A 135 -7.51 3.84 -11.18
C PHE A 135 -7.71 2.33 -11.07
N VAL A 136 -8.35 1.72 -12.08
CA VAL A 136 -8.59 0.28 -12.13
C VAL A 136 -7.30 -0.55 -12.12
N CYS A 137 -6.17 0.01 -12.55
CA CYS A 137 -4.87 -0.66 -12.51
C CYS A 137 -4.29 -0.78 -11.10
N GLY A 138 -4.89 -0.16 -10.08
CA GLY A 138 -4.63 -0.44 -8.67
C GLY A 138 -5.15 -1.80 -8.21
N GLU A 139 -6.14 -2.38 -8.91
CA GLU A 139 -6.60 -3.76 -8.66
C GLU A 139 -5.55 -4.77 -9.14
N GLU A 140 -5.23 -5.77 -8.32
CA GLU A 140 -4.06 -6.65 -8.53
C GLU A 140 -4.07 -7.40 -9.87
N THR A 141 -5.23 -7.80 -10.38
CA THR A 141 -5.32 -8.55 -11.67
C THR A 141 -5.25 -7.64 -12.88
N ALA A 142 -5.83 -6.44 -12.80
CA ALA A 142 -5.71 -5.40 -13.82
C ALA A 142 -4.27 -4.89 -13.92
N LEU A 143 -3.61 -4.69 -12.78
CA LEU A 143 -2.19 -4.31 -12.71
C LEU A 143 -1.29 -5.34 -13.40
N MET A 144 -1.49 -6.62 -13.12
CA MET A 144 -0.73 -7.68 -13.80
C MET A 144 -0.98 -7.70 -15.30
N ALA A 145 -2.24 -7.57 -15.74
CA ALA A 145 -2.57 -7.48 -17.16
C ALA A 145 -1.86 -6.31 -17.85
N SER A 146 -1.77 -5.15 -17.18
CA SER A 146 -1.04 -3.98 -17.66
C SER A 146 0.48 -4.24 -17.75
N ILE A 147 1.10 -4.91 -16.76
CA ILE A 147 2.51 -5.32 -16.84
C ILE A 147 2.74 -6.25 -18.04
N GLU A 148 1.81 -7.17 -18.30
CA GLU A 148 1.84 -8.11 -19.43
C GLU A 148 1.65 -7.42 -20.80
N GLY A 149 1.40 -6.10 -20.84
CA GLY A 149 1.14 -5.34 -22.07
C GLY A 149 -0.28 -5.53 -22.61
N LYS A 150 -1.18 -6.03 -21.78
CA LYS A 150 -2.62 -6.19 -22.08
C LYS A 150 -3.40 -4.99 -21.54
N ARG A 151 -4.67 -4.86 -21.97
CA ARG A 151 -5.59 -3.91 -21.34
C ARG A 151 -5.74 -4.24 -19.86
N GLY A 152 -5.63 -3.22 -18.99
CA GLY A 152 -5.74 -3.34 -17.54
C GLY A 152 -7.17 -3.62 -17.08
N MET A 153 -7.69 -4.80 -17.39
CA MET A 153 -9.04 -5.22 -16.97
C MET A 153 -8.95 -6.23 -15.83
N PRO A 154 -9.75 -6.05 -14.76
CA PRO A 154 -9.85 -7.00 -13.68
C PRO A 154 -10.37 -8.37 -14.19
N ARG A 155 -9.89 -9.43 -13.56
CA ARG A 155 -10.39 -10.79 -13.80
C ARG A 155 -10.95 -11.41 -12.51
N PRO A 156 -11.97 -12.29 -12.62
CA PRO A 156 -12.48 -13.03 -11.46
C PRO A 156 -11.41 -13.90 -10.81
N ARG A 157 -11.51 -14.10 -9.52
CA ARG A 157 -10.71 -15.05 -8.73
C ARG A 157 -11.60 -16.17 -8.21
N PRO A 158 -11.18 -17.43 -8.12
CA PRO A 158 -9.87 -17.99 -8.43
C PRO A 158 -9.55 -18.04 -9.94
N PRO A 159 -8.25 -18.18 -10.35
CA PRO A 159 -7.09 -18.39 -9.47
C PRO A 159 -6.61 -17.09 -8.81
N PHE A 160 -6.13 -17.20 -7.57
CA PHE A 160 -5.48 -16.08 -6.87
C PHE A 160 -4.06 -15.86 -7.40
N PRO A 161 -3.51 -14.63 -7.33
CA PRO A 161 -2.16 -14.31 -7.83
C PRO A 161 -1.06 -15.18 -7.22
N ALA A 162 -1.20 -15.57 -5.95
CA ALA A 162 -0.25 -16.47 -5.28
C ALA A 162 -0.14 -17.85 -5.95
N VAL A 163 -1.12 -18.25 -6.77
CA VAL A 163 -1.13 -19.50 -7.52
C VAL A 163 -0.85 -19.27 -9.00
N ALA A 164 -1.53 -18.30 -9.61
CA ALA A 164 -1.40 -17.97 -11.04
C ALA A 164 -1.60 -16.47 -11.26
N GLY A 165 -0.52 -15.72 -11.10
CA GLY A 165 -0.43 -14.28 -11.27
C GLY A 165 0.17 -13.87 -12.60
N LEU A 166 1.25 -13.09 -12.54
CA LEU A 166 1.97 -12.54 -13.70
C LEU A 166 2.48 -13.65 -14.60
N TRP A 167 2.12 -13.60 -15.88
CA TRP A 167 2.38 -14.65 -16.90
C TRP A 167 2.01 -16.07 -16.44
N GLY A 168 0.95 -16.17 -15.61
CA GLY A 168 0.48 -17.46 -15.08
C GLY A 168 1.35 -18.06 -13.99
N LYS A 169 2.34 -17.33 -13.46
CA LYS A 169 3.26 -17.78 -12.41
C LYS A 169 2.83 -17.25 -11.03
N PRO A 170 3.15 -17.95 -9.93
CA PRO A 170 2.88 -17.46 -8.58
C PRO A 170 3.48 -16.07 -8.36
N THR A 171 2.64 -15.14 -7.89
CA THR A 171 3.02 -13.73 -7.75
C THR A 171 2.55 -13.20 -6.40
N ASN A 172 3.45 -12.55 -5.68
CA ASN A 172 3.09 -11.78 -4.50
C ASN A 172 3.01 -10.29 -4.86
N ILE A 173 1.90 -9.64 -4.53
CA ILE A 173 1.67 -8.23 -4.78
C ILE A 173 1.44 -7.54 -3.44
N ASN A 174 2.24 -6.52 -3.11
CA ASN A 174 2.03 -5.67 -1.94
C ASN A 174 2.14 -4.18 -2.34
N ASN A 175 1.43 -3.34 -1.59
CA ASN A 175 1.49 -1.90 -1.71
C ASN A 175 2.85 -1.35 -1.21
N VAL A 176 3.21 -0.14 -1.61
CA VAL A 176 4.46 0.56 -1.23
C VAL A 176 4.62 0.65 0.28
N GLU A 177 3.62 1.19 1.00
CA GLU A 177 3.68 1.33 2.46
C GLU A 177 3.84 -0.03 3.16
N THR A 178 3.25 -1.10 2.60
CA THR A 178 3.44 -2.45 3.13
C THR A 178 4.91 -2.88 3.05
N PHE A 179 5.57 -2.72 1.90
CA PHE A 179 7.00 -3.02 1.76
C PHE A 179 7.87 -2.12 2.63
N GLY A 180 7.48 -0.84 2.78
CA GLY A 180 8.18 0.11 3.65
C GLY A 180 8.27 -0.30 5.12
N ASN A 181 7.38 -1.17 5.60
CA ASN A 181 7.43 -1.68 6.98
C ASN A 181 8.31 -2.92 7.14
N VAL A 182 8.60 -3.65 6.06
CA VAL A 182 9.26 -4.97 6.13
C VAL A 182 10.64 -4.90 6.75
N ALA A 183 11.52 -4.02 6.27
CA ALA A 183 12.88 -3.90 6.77
C ALA A 183 12.93 -3.54 8.27
N ALA A 184 12.05 -2.63 8.70
CA ALA A 184 11.95 -2.24 10.10
C ALA A 184 11.49 -3.41 11.00
N ILE A 185 10.56 -4.24 10.53
CA ILE A 185 10.11 -5.44 11.25
C ILE A 185 11.25 -6.45 11.37
N ILE A 186 11.96 -6.73 10.29
CA ILE A 186 13.08 -7.70 10.31
C ILE A 186 14.23 -7.21 11.21
N THR A 187 14.46 -5.90 11.27
CA THR A 187 15.56 -5.32 12.06
C THR A 187 15.23 -5.23 13.54
N ASN A 188 14.01 -4.80 13.90
CA ASN A 188 13.61 -4.53 15.29
C ASN A 188 12.83 -5.69 15.91
N GLY A 189 12.37 -6.65 15.12
CA GLY A 189 11.57 -7.79 15.56
C GLY A 189 10.06 -7.56 15.46
N ALA A 190 9.34 -8.67 15.29
CA ALA A 190 7.88 -8.67 15.15
C ALA A 190 7.18 -8.08 16.39
N ASP A 191 7.66 -8.37 17.60
CA ASP A 191 7.05 -7.90 18.84
C ASP A 191 7.15 -6.36 18.97
N TRP A 192 8.23 -5.75 18.45
CA TRP A 192 8.36 -4.30 18.39
C TRP A 192 7.23 -3.70 17.56
N TYR A 193 7.00 -4.22 16.35
CA TYR A 193 5.95 -3.71 15.46
C TYR A 193 4.54 -4.00 16.03
N ALA A 194 4.33 -5.18 16.61
CA ALA A 194 3.07 -5.58 17.21
C ALA A 194 2.75 -4.78 18.49
N GLY A 195 3.72 -4.07 19.04
CA GLY A 195 3.53 -3.15 20.18
C GLY A 195 2.74 -1.88 19.81
N PHE A 196 2.63 -1.55 18.53
CA PHE A 196 1.80 -0.45 18.04
C PHE A 196 0.47 -0.97 17.51
N GLY A 197 -0.57 -0.13 17.61
CA GLY A 197 -1.89 -0.43 17.05
C GLY A 197 -2.81 -1.17 17.99
N THR A 198 -3.87 -1.76 17.41
CA THR A 198 -4.88 -2.53 18.14
C THR A 198 -4.53 -4.02 18.19
N GLU A 199 -5.33 -4.82 18.89
CA GLU A 199 -5.14 -6.28 18.95
C GLU A 199 -5.17 -6.92 17.55
N LYS A 200 -6.06 -6.48 16.67
CA LYS A 200 -6.28 -7.06 15.34
C LYS A 200 -5.65 -6.28 14.19
N SER A 201 -5.29 -5.01 14.41
CA SER A 201 -4.67 -4.12 13.42
C SER A 201 -3.38 -3.55 13.98
N LYS A 202 -2.27 -4.26 13.76
CA LYS A 202 -0.96 -3.93 14.29
C LYS A 202 -0.24 -2.86 13.47
N GLY A 203 0.69 -2.16 14.13
CA GLY A 203 1.58 -1.19 13.52
C GLY A 203 0.96 0.19 13.34
N THR A 204 1.55 0.94 12.45
CA THR A 204 1.15 2.30 12.08
C THR A 204 0.46 2.33 10.72
N LYS A 205 -0.18 3.46 10.42
CA LYS A 205 -0.73 3.78 9.11
C LYS A 205 -0.44 5.23 8.79
N VAL A 206 -0.02 5.49 7.56
CA VAL A 206 0.10 6.85 7.05
C VAL A 206 -1.24 7.29 6.45
N PHE A 207 -1.70 8.48 6.86
CA PHE A 207 -2.87 9.14 6.29
C PHE A 207 -2.47 10.42 5.57
N ALA A 208 -3.05 10.64 4.39
CA ALA A 208 -2.97 11.90 3.67
C ALA A 208 -4.19 12.77 4.05
N LEU A 209 -3.92 13.85 4.76
CA LEU A 209 -4.94 14.79 5.23
C LEU A 209 -5.15 15.88 4.17
N THR A 210 -6.33 15.91 3.58
CA THR A 210 -6.69 16.85 2.50
C THR A 210 -8.10 17.42 2.68
N GLY A 211 -8.51 18.32 1.80
CA GLY A 211 -9.84 18.94 1.83
C GLY A 211 -9.90 20.17 2.75
N LYS A 212 -10.97 20.28 3.52
CA LYS A 212 -11.31 21.46 4.35
C LYS A 212 -10.70 21.39 5.75
N ILE A 213 -9.41 21.11 5.84
CA ILE A 213 -8.65 20.96 7.09
C ILE A 213 -7.54 22.01 7.17
N ASN A 214 -7.18 22.46 8.38
CA ASN A 214 -6.16 23.50 8.55
C ASN A 214 -4.76 23.05 8.16
N ASN A 215 -4.33 21.87 8.62
CA ASN A 215 -3.01 21.30 8.32
C ASN A 215 -3.18 20.15 7.32
N THR A 216 -2.89 20.43 6.06
CA THR A 216 -2.82 19.39 5.01
C THR A 216 -1.44 18.74 5.04
N GLY A 217 -1.36 17.44 4.73
CA GLY A 217 -0.08 16.74 4.70
C GLY A 217 -0.21 15.25 5.01
N LEU A 218 0.90 14.62 5.38
CA LEU A 218 0.94 13.23 5.80
C LEU A 218 1.06 13.14 7.31
N ALA A 219 0.32 12.23 7.90
CA ALA A 219 0.39 11.88 9.32
C ALA A 219 0.56 10.38 9.47
N GLU A 220 1.68 9.92 10.05
CA GLU A 220 1.84 8.54 10.46
C GLU A 220 1.37 8.39 11.90
N VAL A 221 0.41 7.50 12.11
CA VAL A 221 -0.26 7.30 13.40
C VAL A 221 -0.38 5.81 13.72
N PRO A 222 -0.43 5.43 15.01
CA PRO A 222 -0.73 4.04 15.38
C PRO A 222 -2.16 3.69 14.95
N MET A 223 -2.36 2.46 14.51
CA MET A 223 -3.70 1.94 14.26
C MET A 223 -4.53 2.02 15.55
N GLY A 224 -5.81 2.37 15.42
CA GLY A 224 -6.71 2.51 16.56
C GLY A 224 -6.87 3.93 17.10
N ILE A 225 -6.10 4.89 16.58
CA ILE A 225 -6.39 6.32 16.83
C ILE A 225 -7.81 6.67 16.36
N THR A 226 -8.44 7.64 16.97
CA THR A 226 -9.78 8.08 16.53
C THR A 226 -9.70 9.05 15.34
N MET A 227 -10.76 9.08 14.54
CA MET A 227 -10.87 10.06 13.46
C MET A 227 -10.85 11.50 14.00
N ARG A 228 -11.39 11.71 15.20
CA ARG A 228 -11.35 13.01 15.88
C ARG A 228 -9.94 13.48 16.15
N GLU A 229 -9.09 12.63 16.73
CA GLU A 229 -7.69 12.98 17.01
C GLU A 229 -6.93 13.29 15.72
N ILE A 230 -7.15 12.53 14.63
CA ILE A 230 -6.53 12.80 13.34
C ILE A 230 -6.95 14.18 12.81
N ILE A 231 -8.25 14.49 12.81
CA ILE A 231 -8.77 15.73 12.21
C ILE A 231 -8.46 16.95 13.07
N TYR A 232 -8.64 16.87 14.38
CA TYR A 232 -8.57 18.05 15.25
C TYR A 232 -7.19 18.22 15.88
N ASP A 233 -6.58 17.16 16.42
CA ASP A 233 -5.31 17.31 17.15
C ASP A 233 -4.13 17.37 16.18
N ILE A 234 -4.14 16.56 15.11
CA ILE A 234 -3.08 16.55 14.09
C ILE A 234 -3.41 17.56 12.99
N GLY A 235 -4.59 17.46 12.42
CA GLY A 235 -5.04 18.28 11.30
C GLY A 235 -5.42 19.72 11.67
N GLY A 236 -5.49 20.04 12.97
CA GLY A 236 -5.78 21.38 13.46
C GLY A 236 -7.22 21.84 13.27
N GLY A 237 -8.14 20.90 12.99
CA GLY A 237 -9.57 21.17 12.80
C GLY A 237 -9.92 21.74 11.42
N ILE A 238 -11.17 22.20 11.31
CA ILE A 238 -11.76 22.62 10.04
C ILE A 238 -11.32 24.03 9.66
N ASN A 239 -10.95 24.20 8.41
CA ASN A 239 -10.47 25.47 7.88
C ASN A 239 -11.53 26.58 8.01
N GLY A 240 -11.06 27.78 8.37
CA GLY A 240 -11.91 28.99 8.48
C GLY A 240 -12.90 28.97 9.65
N GLY A 241 -12.72 28.09 10.65
CA GLY A 241 -13.59 27.99 11.82
C GLY A 241 -14.98 27.44 11.51
N LYS A 242 -15.16 26.81 10.36
CA LYS A 242 -16.41 26.17 9.96
C LYS A 242 -16.65 24.87 10.72
N LYS A 243 -17.87 24.35 10.62
CA LYS A 243 -18.24 23.07 11.23
C LYS A 243 -17.81 21.91 10.34
N PHE A 244 -17.38 20.83 10.97
CA PHE A 244 -17.18 19.56 10.32
C PHE A 244 -18.50 19.01 9.79
N LYS A 245 -18.50 18.41 8.61
CA LYS A 245 -19.65 17.74 8.03
C LYS A 245 -19.42 16.25 7.85
N ALA A 246 -18.35 15.89 7.17
CA ALA A 246 -17.98 14.51 6.92
C ALA A 246 -16.49 14.39 6.56
N VAL A 247 -15.97 13.19 6.61
CA VAL A 247 -14.68 12.84 6.03
C VAL A 247 -14.83 11.61 5.13
N GLN A 248 -14.33 11.70 3.92
CA GLN A 248 -14.22 10.53 3.07
C GLN A 248 -12.92 9.79 3.38
N ILE A 249 -13.02 8.47 3.47
CA ILE A 249 -11.90 7.54 3.66
C ILE A 249 -12.04 6.37 2.69
N GLY A 250 -10.92 5.85 2.19
CA GLY A 250 -10.90 4.66 1.33
C GLY A 250 -11.10 4.94 -0.16
N GLY A 251 -10.96 6.19 -0.57
CA GLY A 251 -11.11 6.62 -1.95
C GLY A 251 -12.52 6.40 -2.51
N PRO A 252 -12.69 6.27 -3.84
CA PRO A 252 -14.01 6.10 -4.48
C PRO A 252 -14.79 4.87 -4.02
N SER A 253 -14.07 3.81 -3.61
CA SER A 253 -14.69 2.57 -3.09
C SER A 253 -14.94 2.60 -1.58
N GLY A 254 -14.56 3.67 -0.90
CA GLY A 254 -14.68 3.85 0.54
C GLY A 254 -16.02 4.40 0.96
N GLY A 255 -16.03 5.14 2.09
CA GLY A 255 -17.23 5.71 2.66
C GLY A 255 -17.02 7.13 3.19
N CYS A 256 -18.13 7.83 3.43
CA CYS A 256 -18.13 9.11 4.11
C CYS A 256 -18.59 8.91 5.57
N LEU A 257 -17.73 9.27 6.51
CA LEU A 257 -18.01 9.19 7.95
C LEU A 257 -18.55 10.54 8.43
N PRO A 258 -19.78 10.61 8.99
CA PRO A 258 -20.36 11.82 9.55
C PRO A 258 -19.77 12.14 10.93
N GLU A 259 -20.15 13.31 11.48
CA GLU A 259 -19.70 13.79 12.80
C GLU A 259 -19.95 12.77 13.93
N SER A 260 -21.06 12.03 13.87
CA SER A 260 -21.38 10.98 14.86
C SER A 260 -20.41 9.82 14.91
N MET A 261 -19.54 9.67 13.90
CA MET A 261 -18.53 8.62 13.81
C MET A 261 -17.10 9.13 14.03
N LEU A 262 -16.90 10.37 14.46
CA LEU A 262 -15.57 10.92 14.73
C LEU A 262 -14.80 10.18 15.82
N ASP A 263 -15.47 9.58 16.78
CA ASP A 263 -14.86 8.82 17.86
C ASP A 263 -14.64 7.33 17.52
N LEU A 264 -14.90 6.95 16.25
CA LEU A 264 -14.59 5.62 15.74
C LEU A 264 -13.09 5.40 15.73
N SER A 265 -12.68 4.26 16.27
CA SER A 265 -11.30 3.77 16.17
C SER A 265 -10.95 3.45 14.72
N ILE A 266 -9.84 4.00 14.23
CA ILE A 266 -9.40 3.80 12.84
C ILE A 266 -8.58 2.52 12.75
N ASP A 267 -9.27 1.44 12.53
CA ASP A 267 -8.73 0.13 12.22
C ASP A 267 -9.59 -0.60 11.17
N TYR A 268 -9.08 -1.70 10.62
CA TYR A 268 -9.79 -2.39 9.51
C TYR A 268 -11.16 -2.93 9.92
N ASP A 269 -11.27 -3.47 11.12
CA ASP A 269 -12.51 -4.12 11.58
C ASP A 269 -13.57 -3.07 11.94
N SER A 270 -13.18 -2.00 12.65
CA SER A 270 -14.08 -0.92 13.06
C SER A 270 -14.62 -0.15 11.84
N LEU A 271 -13.76 0.17 10.86
CA LEU A 271 -14.19 0.82 9.63
C LEU A 271 -15.14 -0.05 8.80
N THR A 272 -14.84 -1.34 8.68
CA THR A 272 -15.72 -2.28 7.98
C THR A 272 -17.07 -2.40 8.66
N ALA A 273 -17.11 -2.45 9.99
CA ALA A 273 -18.36 -2.48 10.75
C ALA A 273 -19.19 -1.18 10.58
N ALA A 274 -18.53 -0.04 10.35
CA ALA A 274 -19.16 1.25 10.05
C ALA A 274 -19.59 1.39 8.58
N GLY A 275 -19.38 0.39 7.74
CA GLY A 275 -19.69 0.43 6.30
C GLY A 275 -18.68 1.23 5.47
N ALA A 276 -17.48 1.44 5.99
CA ALA A 276 -16.40 2.13 5.31
C ALA A 276 -15.19 1.19 5.07
N MET A 277 -14.23 1.65 4.30
CA MET A 277 -12.95 0.94 4.08
C MET A 277 -11.77 1.84 4.44
N MET A 278 -10.68 1.23 4.90
CA MET A 278 -9.44 1.96 5.18
C MET A 278 -8.87 2.61 3.92
N GLY A 279 -8.93 1.90 2.80
CA GLY A 279 -8.28 2.30 1.57
C GLY A 279 -6.77 2.43 1.72
N SER A 280 -6.15 3.22 0.87
CA SER A 280 -4.72 3.53 0.96
C SER A 280 -4.39 4.54 2.07
N GLY A 281 -5.40 5.21 2.66
CA GLY A 281 -5.25 6.19 3.74
C GLY A 281 -5.47 7.64 3.30
N GLY A 282 -6.06 7.86 2.13
CA GLY A 282 -6.54 9.19 1.73
C GLY A 282 -7.72 9.62 2.62
N LEU A 283 -7.62 10.81 3.23
CA LEU A 283 -8.68 11.45 4.00
C LEU A 283 -9.03 12.79 3.37
N VAL A 284 -10.28 12.91 2.89
CA VAL A 284 -10.81 14.18 2.36
C VAL A 284 -11.83 14.73 3.32
N VAL A 285 -11.42 15.77 4.05
CA VAL A 285 -12.26 16.41 5.08
C VAL A 285 -13.19 17.42 4.43
N MET A 286 -14.46 17.44 4.85
CA MET A 286 -15.53 18.26 4.33
C MET A 286 -16.15 19.11 5.43
N ASP A 287 -16.41 20.38 5.10
CA ASP A 287 -17.08 21.35 5.96
C ASP A 287 -18.60 21.45 5.69
N GLU A 288 -19.28 22.29 6.47
CA GLU A 288 -20.73 22.51 6.38
C GLU A 288 -21.21 23.01 5.00
N ASP A 289 -20.35 23.67 4.22
CA ASP A 289 -20.68 24.19 2.89
C ASP A 289 -20.50 23.14 1.77
N THR A 290 -19.91 22.01 2.06
CA THR A 290 -19.68 20.96 1.06
C THR A 290 -20.99 20.26 0.69
N CYS A 291 -21.32 20.22 -0.59
CA CYS A 291 -22.46 19.45 -1.10
C CYS A 291 -22.14 17.97 -1.17
N MET A 292 -22.79 17.14 -0.36
CA MET A 292 -22.54 15.69 -0.36
C MET A 292 -23.03 14.99 -1.63
N VAL A 293 -24.00 15.57 -2.32
CA VAL A 293 -24.47 15.02 -3.62
C VAL A 293 -23.39 15.20 -4.67
N ASP A 294 -22.74 16.37 -4.74
CA ASP A 294 -21.65 16.64 -5.68
C ASP A 294 -20.45 15.73 -5.38
N VAL A 295 -20.14 15.52 -4.10
CA VAL A 295 -19.09 14.58 -3.71
C VAL A 295 -19.42 13.15 -4.18
N CYS A 296 -20.64 12.67 -3.96
CA CYS A 296 -21.06 11.35 -4.41
C CYS A 296 -21.03 11.23 -5.94
N LEU A 297 -21.49 12.27 -6.66
CA LEU A 297 -21.45 12.26 -8.13
C LEU A 297 -20.02 12.25 -8.65
N LEU A 298 -19.12 13.08 -8.11
CA LEU A 298 -17.72 13.10 -8.50
C LEU A 298 -17.07 11.72 -8.36
N TYR A 299 -17.26 11.06 -7.22
CA TYR A 299 -16.63 9.75 -6.96
C TYR A 299 -17.31 8.56 -7.64
N THR A 300 -18.54 8.69 -8.10
CA THR A 300 -19.27 7.59 -8.75
C THR A 300 -19.34 7.71 -10.27
N SER A 301 -19.29 8.92 -10.82
CA SER A 301 -19.40 9.15 -12.26
C SER A 301 -18.04 9.43 -12.93
N ASP A 302 -17.15 10.18 -12.28
CA ASP A 302 -15.87 10.58 -12.88
C ASP A 302 -14.93 9.38 -13.11
N ALA A 303 -14.99 8.37 -12.26
CA ALA A 303 -14.26 7.12 -12.46
C ALA A 303 -14.72 6.31 -13.69
N ALA A 304 -15.87 6.65 -14.29
CA ALA A 304 -16.40 6.00 -15.48
C ALA A 304 -16.15 6.79 -16.75
N ASP A 305 -15.92 8.09 -16.66
CA ASP A 305 -15.76 8.98 -17.80
C ASP A 305 -14.31 9.09 -18.32
N ASP A 306 -13.34 8.67 -17.51
CA ASP A 306 -11.92 8.60 -17.86
C ASP A 306 -11.54 7.30 -18.62
N LEU A 307 -12.51 6.58 -19.15
CA LEU A 307 -12.34 5.41 -20.02
C LEU A 307 -12.57 5.82 -21.47
#